data_0cd6f5e6f473d390211eab551a854f98
#
_entry.id   0cd6f5e6f473d390211eab551a854f98
#
_cell.length_a   1.000
_cell.length_b   1.000
_cell.length_c   1.000
_cell.angle_alpha   90.00
_cell.angle_beta   90.00
_cell.angle_gamma   90.00
#
_symmetry.space_group_name_H-M   'P 1'
#
loop_
_entity.id
_entity.type
_entity.pdbx_description
1 polymer ?
#
loop_
_entity_poly.entity_id
_entity_poly.type
_entity_poly.pdbx_seq_one_letter_code
_entity_poly.pdbx_strand_id
1 'polypeptide(L)'
;MEFAEEVYVGRSIIDADTVVQLLKRGCIAHGVFCVCTKKNGKFLYEVMSCRELLKERNNTSEYTVRGIAAGKLEAFEVVRTMVEDCHDFV
;
A
#
# COMPACT_ATOMS: atom_id res chain seq x y z
N MET A 1 3.46 4.14 -10.59
CA MET A 1 3.14 3.32 -9.41
C MET A 1 3.56 1.88 -9.67
N GLU A 2 4.40 1.37 -8.82
CA GLU A 2 4.83 -0.02 -8.89
C GLU A 2 4.22 -0.80 -7.74
N PHE A 3 4.20 -2.12 -7.86
CA PHE A 3 3.73 -3.02 -6.80
C PHE A 3 4.86 -3.94 -6.40
N ALA A 4 5.01 -4.18 -5.10
CA ALA A 4 5.94 -5.17 -4.60
C ALA A 4 5.57 -6.55 -5.15
N GLU A 5 6.55 -7.43 -5.27
CA GLU A 5 6.32 -8.80 -5.72
C GLU A 5 5.31 -9.52 -4.83
N GLU A 6 5.46 -9.34 -3.51
CA GLU A 6 4.49 -9.83 -2.55
C GLU A 6 3.91 -8.63 -1.81
N VAL A 7 2.60 -8.42 -1.97
CA VAL A 7 1.90 -7.32 -1.32
C VAL A 7 1.26 -7.84 -0.04
N TYR A 8 1.52 -7.16 1.08
CA TYR A 8 0.87 -7.48 2.34
C TYR A 8 -0.60 -7.10 2.24
N VAL A 9 -1.46 -7.93 2.81
CA VAL A 9 -2.91 -7.76 2.69
C VAL A 9 -3.53 -7.68 4.08
N GLY A 10 -4.28 -6.61 4.33
CA GLY A 10 -5.04 -6.48 5.56
C GLY A 10 -6.13 -7.56 5.65
N ARG A 11 -6.42 -7.98 6.85
CA ARG A 11 -7.35 -9.10 7.10
C ARG A 11 -8.78 -8.87 6.60
N SER A 12 -9.19 -7.62 6.42
CA SER A 12 -10.55 -7.29 5.95
C SER A 12 -10.65 -7.20 4.44
N ILE A 13 -9.54 -7.32 3.72
CA ILE A 13 -9.54 -7.37 2.26
C ILE A 13 -9.94 -8.78 1.84
N ILE A 14 -11.08 -8.90 1.16
CA ILE A 14 -11.61 -10.21 0.76
C ILE A 14 -10.96 -10.70 -0.52
N ASP A 15 -10.75 -9.83 -1.48
CA ASP A 15 -10.18 -10.18 -2.79
C ASP A 15 -9.04 -9.23 -3.13
N ALA A 16 -7.85 -9.61 -2.69
CA ALA A 16 -6.65 -8.80 -2.89
C ALA A 16 -6.31 -8.63 -4.37
N ASP A 17 -6.47 -9.68 -5.16
CA ASP A 17 -6.13 -9.62 -6.58
C ASP A 17 -7.01 -8.60 -7.31
N THR A 18 -8.29 -8.56 -7.01
CA THR A 18 -9.20 -7.58 -7.59
C THR A 18 -8.80 -6.16 -7.21
N VAL A 19 -8.46 -5.93 -5.94
CA VAL A 19 -8.03 -4.61 -5.46
C VAL A 19 -6.76 -4.17 -6.20
N VAL A 20 -5.77 -5.04 -6.29
CA VAL A 20 -4.52 -4.75 -7.00
C VAL A 20 -4.78 -4.43 -8.47
N GLN A 21 -5.65 -5.20 -9.14
CA GLN A 21 -5.97 -4.95 -10.54
C GLN A 21 -6.67 -3.60 -10.73
N LEU A 22 -7.59 -3.23 -9.84
CA LEU A 22 -8.23 -1.92 -9.89
C LEU A 22 -7.20 -0.79 -9.78
N LEU A 23 -6.30 -0.89 -8.82
CA LEU A 23 -5.25 0.11 -8.64
C LEU A 23 -4.33 0.20 -9.85
N LYS A 24 -3.97 -0.93 -10.43
CA LYS A 24 -3.13 -0.95 -11.64
C LYS A 24 -3.79 -0.25 -12.82
N ARG A 25 -5.11 -0.26 -12.87
CA ARG A 25 -5.89 0.43 -13.91
C ARG A 25 -6.14 1.90 -13.60
N GLY A 26 -5.67 2.38 -12.45
CA GLY A 26 -5.93 3.74 -12.01
C GLY A 26 -7.34 3.94 -11.46
N CYS A 27 -8.02 2.87 -11.09
CA CYS A 27 -9.37 2.93 -10.53
C CYS A 27 -9.33 3.02 -9.02
N ILE A 28 -10.23 3.82 -8.45
CA ILE A 28 -10.33 3.98 -7.01
C ILE A 28 -11.05 2.77 -6.42
N ALA A 29 -10.41 2.11 -5.46
CA ALA A 29 -11.05 1.09 -4.64
C ALA A 29 -11.48 1.77 -3.34
N HIS A 30 -12.78 1.97 -3.16
CA HIS A 30 -13.31 2.70 -2.02
C HIS A 30 -12.97 2.03 -0.70
N GLY A 31 -12.54 2.85 0.26
CA GLY A 31 -12.17 2.35 1.60
C GLY A 31 -10.82 1.67 1.67
N VAL A 32 -10.12 1.52 0.56
CA VAL A 32 -8.80 0.90 0.55
C VAL A 32 -7.71 1.93 0.82
N PHE A 33 -6.80 1.57 1.72
CA PHE A 33 -5.59 2.31 2.02
C PHE A 33 -4.38 1.51 1.54
N CYS A 34 -3.37 2.23 1.10
CA CYS A 34 -2.13 1.63 0.61
C CYS A 34 -0.98 1.97 1.55
N VAL A 35 -0.12 0.99 1.77
CA VAL A 35 1.15 1.19 2.46
C VAL A 35 2.22 1.22 1.38
N CYS A 36 2.90 2.33 1.25
CA CYS A 36 3.82 2.58 0.15
C CYS A 36 5.22 2.93 0.65
N THR A 37 6.20 2.62 -0.18
CA THR A 37 7.54 3.22 -0.06
C THR A 37 7.69 4.21 -1.20
N LYS A 38 8.42 5.29 -0.94
CA LYS A 38 8.68 6.33 -1.94
C LYS A 38 10.19 6.41 -2.19
N LYS A 39 10.58 6.51 -3.44
CA LYS A 39 11.99 6.71 -3.80
C LYS A 39 12.47 8.02 -3.18
N ASN A 40 13.57 7.96 -2.45
CA ASN A 40 14.13 9.12 -1.76
C ASN A 40 13.18 9.75 -0.72
N GLY A 41 12.21 8.99 -0.24
CA GLY A 41 11.28 9.45 0.78
C GLY A 41 11.91 9.52 2.15
N LYS A 42 11.38 10.40 3.00
CA LYS A 42 11.87 10.58 4.37
C LYS A 42 11.42 9.49 5.33
N PHE A 43 10.34 8.82 4.99
CA PHE A 43 9.70 7.82 5.86
C PHE A 43 9.92 6.43 5.29
N LEU A 44 10.06 5.46 6.18
CA LEU A 44 10.18 4.06 5.78
C LEU A 44 8.93 3.60 5.03
N TYR A 45 7.76 3.94 5.55
CA TYR A 45 6.48 3.65 4.91
C TYR A 45 5.57 4.87 4.97
N GLU A 46 4.75 5.03 3.94
CA GLU A 46 3.70 6.05 3.92
C GLU A 46 2.35 5.35 3.76
N VAL A 47 1.41 5.72 4.61
CA VAL A 47 0.04 5.21 4.56
C VAL A 47 -0.85 6.27 3.93
N MET A 48 -1.52 5.92 2.84
CA MET A 48 -2.43 6.84 2.17
C MET A 48 -3.61 6.09 1.58
N SER A 49 -4.74 6.79 1.43
CA SER A 49 -5.87 6.18 0.74
C SER A 49 -5.51 5.98 -0.73
N CYS A 50 -6.17 5.04 -1.38
CA CYS A 50 -5.93 4.84 -2.81
C CYS A 50 -6.31 6.11 -3.60
N ARG A 51 -7.28 6.87 -3.12
CA ARG A 51 -7.65 8.15 -3.74
C ARG A 51 -6.50 9.15 -3.70
N GLU A 52 -5.85 9.28 -2.54
CA GLU A 52 -4.69 10.15 -2.39
C GLU A 52 -3.54 9.71 -3.30
N LEU A 53 -3.27 8.42 -3.32
CA LEU A 53 -2.20 7.86 -4.16
C LEU A 53 -2.46 8.16 -5.63
N LEU A 54 -3.69 7.98 -6.11
CA LEU A 54 -4.04 8.22 -7.51
C LEU A 54 -4.06 9.71 -7.88
N LYS A 55 -4.20 10.60 -6.90
CA LYS A 55 -4.10 12.04 -7.13
C LYS A 55 -2.67 12.51 -7.38
N GLU A 56 -1.69 11.75 -6.91
CA GLU A 56 -0.27 12.04 -7.08
C GLU A 56 0.21 11.69 -8.49
N ARG A 57 -0.53 12.14 -9.52
CA ARG A 57 -0.31 11.73 -10.91
C ARG A 57 1.11 11.91 -11.42
N ASN A 58 1.76 13.01 -11.01
CA ASN A 58 3.11 13.30 -11.47
C ASN A 58 4.18 12.52 -10.69
N ASN A 59 3.80 11.97 -9.55
CA ASN A 59 4.74 11.32 -8.63
C ASN A 59 4.43 9.85 -8.37
N THR A 60 3.39 9.30 -9.00
CA THR A 60 3.01 7.90 -8.76
C THR A 60 4.12 6.92 -9.12
N SER A 61 4.96 7.26 -10.09
CA SER A 61 6.10 6.42 -10.47
C SER A 61 7.14 6.28 -9.37
N GLU A 62 7.14 7.21 -8.41
CA GLU A 62 8.07 7.16 -7.28
C GLU A 62 7.59 6.23 -6.16
N TYR A 63 6.33 5.83 -6.19
CA TYR A 63 5.73 5.00 -5.15
C TYR A 63 5.72 3.53 -5.53
N THR A 64 6.00 2.69 -4.55
CA THR A 64 5.80 1.24 -4.65
C THR A 64 4.78 0.84 -3.60
N VAL A 65 3.70 0.20 -4.02
CA VAL A 65 2.68 -0.33 -3.11
C VAL A 65 3.19 -1.62 -2.49
N ARG A 66 3.33 -1.62 -1.17
CA ARG A 66 3.84 -2.75 -0.40
C ARG A 66 2.76 -3.47 0.37
N GLY A 67 1.64 -2.80 0.61
CA GLY A 67 0.52 -3.36 1.35
C GLY A 67 -0.78 -2.66 1.02
N ILE A 68 -1.87 -3.37 1.23
CA ILE A 68 -3.23 -2.84 1.07
C ILE A 68 -4.06 -3.24 2.28
N ALA A 69 -4.98 -2.37 2.66
CA ALA A 69 -5.83 -2.60 3.83
C ALA A 69 -7.19 -1.93 3.65
N ALA A 70 -8.17 -2.41 4.38
CA ALA A 70 -9.50 -1.81 4.41
C ALA A 70 -9.57 -0.81 5.56
N GLY A 71 -9.21 0.43 5.28
CA GLY A 71 -9.21 1.50 6.26
C GLY A 71 -7.85 1.81 6.86
N LYS A 72 -7.77 2.98 7.47
CA LYS A 72 -6.51 3.52 7.96
C LYS A 72 -5.93 2.73 9.13
N LEU A 73 -6.79 2.33 10.08
CA LEU A 73 -6.32 1.57 11.25
C LEU A 73 -5.75 0.22 10.84
N GLU A 74 -6.41 -0.46 9.92
CA GLU A 74 -5.91 -1.73 9.41
C GLU A 74 -4.59 -1.55 8.65
N ALA A 75 -4.45 -0.43 7.95
CA ALA A 75 -3.19 -0.11 7.26
C ALA A 75 -2.03 0.01 8.25
N PHE A 76 -2.26 0.61 9.42
CA PHE A 76 -1.23 0.67 10.47
C PHE A 76 -0.89 -0.71 11.01
N GLU A 77 -1.87 -1.60 11.11
CA GLU A 77 -1.63 -3.00 11.50
C GLU A 77 -0.74 -3.70 10.47
N VAL A 78 -0.99 -3.43 9.18
CA VAL A 78 -0.16 -3.96 8.09
C VAL A 78 1.28 -3.45 8.22
N VAL A 79 1.46 -2.16 8.47
CA VAL A 79 2.80 -1.58 8.68
C VAL A 79 3.50 -2.28 9.83
N ARG A 80 2.81 -2.51 10.93
CA ARG A 80 3.37 -3.20 12.08
C ARG A 80 3.86 -4.60 11.70
N THR A 81 3.06 -5.35 10.98
CA THR A 81 3.43 -6.68 10.51
C THR A 81 4.67 -6.62 9.61
N MET A 82 4.72 -5.66 8.71
CA MET A 82 5.87 -5.48 7.81
C MET A 82 7.14 -5.18 8.58
N VAL A 83 7.05 -4.31 9.58
CA VAL A 83 8.20 -3.97 10.43
C VAL A 83 8.66 -5.18 11.24
N GLU A 84 7.73 -5.93 11.79
CA GLU A 84 8.05 -7.16 12.54
C GLU A 84 8.74 -8.20 11.65
N ASP A 85 8.27 -8.36 10.43
CA ASP A 85 8.89 -9.29 9.47
C ASP A 85 10.32 -8.86 9.11
N CYS A 86 10.57 -7.55 9.00
CA CYS A 86 11.91 -7.06 8.75
C CYS A 86 12.86 -7.32 9.92
N HIS A 87 12.36 -7.32 11.15
CA HIS A 87 13.17 -7.63 12.33
C HIS A 87 13.64 -9.08 12.36
N ASP A 88 12.92 -9.98 11.74
CA ASP A 88 13.28 -11.40 11.72
C ASP A 88 14.55 -11.68 10.93
N PHE A 89 15.04 -10.71 10.19
CA PHE A 89 16.25 -10.85 9.38
C PHE A 89 17.50 -10.24 10.02
N VAL A 90 17.39 -9.75 11.22
CA VAL A 90 18.52 -9.12 11.92
C VAL A 90 19.23 -10.08 12.85
#